data_2958bd5bbb430c23055e8f877427a35e
#
_entry.id   2958bd5bbb430c23055e8f877427a35e
#
_cell.length_a   1.000
_cell.length_b   1.000
_cell.length_c   1.000
_cell.angle_alpha   90.00
_cell.angle_beta   90.00
_cell.angle_gamma   90.00
#
_symmetry.space_group_name_H-M   'P 1'
#
loop_
_entity.id
_entity.type
_entity.pdbx_description
1 polymer ?
#
loop_
_entity_poly.entity_id
_entity_poly.type
_entity_poly.pdbx_seq_one_letter_code
_entity_poly.pdbx_strand_id
1 'polypeptide(L)'
;MSATHDPQTVARWSVGGGFLEALANRNFEALAGTLAPGVRFRAMLPPGPMDWEGADTVSDVFGSWFGQADDFELIDATVGEVGGRLHLSWRLRVRPAPFDIGDGWHVIEQQAYANAGDTIESLDLLCSGFHAEQRSA
;
A
#
# COMPACT_ATOMS: atom_id res chain seq x y z
N MET A 1 21.81 -21.29 -18.79
CA MET A 1 22.09 -20.79 -17.46
C MET A 1 21.02 -19.83 -16.98
N SER A 2 20.40 -20.14 -15.87
CA SER A 2 19.37 -19.28 -15.34
C SER A 2 19.96 -17.99 -14.80
N ALA A 3 19.30 -16.88 -15.07
CA ALA A 3 19.67 -15.62 -14.47
C ALA A 3 19.40 -15.70 -12.97
N THR A 4 20.42 -15.48 -12.17
CA THR A 4 20.24 -15.37 -10.74
C THR A 4 20.02 -13.93 -10.40
N HIS A 5 18.92 -13.64 -9.71
CA HIS A 5 18.68 -12.30 -9.23
C HIS A 5 19.68 -11.97 -8.13
N ASP A 6 20.09 -10.70 -8.08
CA ASP A 6 20.87 -10.17 -6.99
C ASP A 6 20.13 -10.47 -5.67
N PRO A 7 20.82 -10.93 -4.61
CA PRO A 7 20.16 -11.15 -3.32
C PRO A 7 19.40 -9.93 -2.79
N GLN A 8 19.88 -8.72 -3.04
CA GLN A 8 19.16 -7.51 -2.63
C GLN A 8 17.86 -7.32 -3.40
N THR A 9 17.84 -7.66 -4.69
CA THR A 9 16.63 -7.63 -5.50
C THR A 9 15.61 -8.63 -4.97
N VAL A 10 16.05 -9.85 -4.65
CA VAL A 10 15.17 -10.88 -4.07
C VAL A 10 14.59 -10.40 -2.75
N ALA A 11 15.43 -9.81 -1.87
CA ALA A 11 14.97 -9.29 -0.57
C ALA A 11 13.93 -8.19 -0.76
N ARG A 12 14.16 -7.26 -1.69
CA ARG A 12 13.20 -6.18 -1.97
C ARG A 12 11.86 -6.71 -2.45
N TRP A 13 11.88 -7.67 -3.37
CA TRP A 13 10.64 -8.23 -3.91
C TRP A 13 9.89 -9.03 -2.85
N SER A 14 10.62 -9.74 -2.01
CA SER A 14 10.04 -10.49 -0.91
C SER A 14 9.32 -9.57 0.09
N VAL A 15 9.95 -8.45 0.48
CA VAL A 15 9.32 -7.52 1.40
C VAL A 15 8.14 -6.80 0.75
N GLY A 16 8.23 -6.51 -0.56
CA GLY A 16 7.11 -5.93 -1.31
C GLY A 16 5.91 -6.86 -1.37
N GLY A 17 6.15 -8.14 -1.64
CA GLY A 17 5.11 -9.17 -1.62
C GLY A 17 4.49 -9.32 -0.24
N GLY A 18 5.31 -9.29 0.80
CA GLY A 18 4.85 -9.36 2.19
C GLY A 18 3.97 -8.16 2.57
N PHE A 19 4.35 -6.97 2.11
CA PHE A 19 3.55 -5.76 2.30
C PHE A 19 2.16 -5.93 1.66
N LEU A 20 2.11 -6.36 0.40
CA LEU A 20 0.85 -6.54 -0.31
C LEU A 20 -0.02 -7.63 0.30
N GLU A 21 0.59 -8.72 0.75
CA GLU A 21 -0.14 -9.79 1.44
C GLU A 21 -0.75 -9.30 2.75
N ALA A 22 0.02 -8.55 3.53
CA ALA A 22 -0.46 -7.95 4.77
C ALA A 22 -1.62 -6.99 4.51
N LEU A 23 -1.50 -6.17 3.46
CA LEU A 23 -2.55 -5.25 3.06
C LEU A 23 -3.82 -6.01 2.66
N ALA A 24 -3.68 -7.05 1.83
CA ALA A 24 -4.80 -7.85 1.35
C ALA A 24 -5.59 -8.49 2.49
N ASN A 25 -4.91 -8.86 3.56
CA ASN A 25 -5.52 -9.47 4.73
C ASN A 25 -5.88 -8.47 5.82
N ARG A 26 -5.61 -7.19 5.59
CA ARG A 26 -5.76 -6.12 6.59
C ARG A 26 -5.04 -6.46 7.89
N ASN A 27 -3.89 -7.12 7.77
CA ASN A 27 -3.05 -7.46 8.90
C ASN A 27 -2.04 -6.32 9.11
N PHE A 28 -2.47 -5.29 9.82
CA PHE A 28 -1.66 -4.06 9.97
C PHE A 28 -0.43 -4.28 10.85
N GLU A 29 -0.45 -5.26 11.74
CA GLU A 29 0.73 -5.64 12.50
C GLU A 29 1.80 -6.23 11.58
N ALA A 30 1.40 -7.15 10.69
CA ALA A 30 2.30 -7.73 9.70
C ALA A 30 2.79 -6.66 8.71
N LEU A 31 1.92 -5.72 8.34
CA LEU A 31 2.29 -4.62 7.47
C LEU A 31 3.39 -3.77 8.12
N ALA A 32 3.22 -3.41 9.38
CA ALA A 32 4.24 -2.69 10.14
C ALA A 32 5.56 -3.46 10.19
N GLY A 33 5.48 -4.79 10.26
CA GLY A 33 6.65 -5.67 10.26
C GLY A 33 7.47 -5.64 8.98
N THR A 34 6.90 -5.16 7.87
CA THR A 34 7.63 -4.99 6.61
C THR A 34 8.34 -3.65 6.53
N LEU A 35 8.08 -2.75 7.46
CA LEU A 35 8.58 -1.38 7.44
C LEU A 35 9.75 -1.24 8.41
N ALA A 36 10.74 -0.43 8.04
CA ALA A 36 11.83 -0.07 8.96
C ALA A 36 11.26 0.75 10.12
N PRO A 37 11.87 0.67 11.33
CA PRO A 37 11.36 1.42 12.49
C PRO A 37 11.22 2.92 12.25
N GLY A 38 12.13 3.51 11.46
CA GLY A 38 12.10 4.93 11.12
C GLY A 38 11.62 5.21 9.70
N VAL A 39 10.79 4.33 9.12
CA VAL A 39 10.32 4.47 7.75
C VAL A 39 9.74 5.86 7.51
N ARG A 40 10.07 6.44 6.36
CA ARG A 40 9.50 7.71 5.92
C ARG A 40 8.42 7.43 4.88
N PHE A 41 7.25 8.00 5.10
CA PHE A 41 6.11 7.82 4.23
C PHE A 41 5.63 9.18 3.74
N ARG A 42 5.70 9.40 2.44
CA ARG A 42 5.14 10.58 1.80
C ARG A 42 4.01 10.12 0.89
N ALA A 43 2.89 10.82 0.95
CA ALA A 43 1.74 10.46 0.13
C ALA A 43 1.17 11.70 -0.54
N MET A 44 0.91 11.60 -1.83
CA MET A 44 0.13 12.59 -2.55
C MET A 44 -1.31 12.10 -2.54
N LEU A 45 -2.11 12.72 -1.72
CA LEU A 45 -3.53 12.43 -1.54
C LEU A 45 -4.36 13.49 -2.26
N PRO A 46 -5.64 13.23 -2.56
CA PRO A 46 -6.47 14.25 -3.22
C PRO A 46 -6.48 15.60 -2.50
N PRO A 47 -6.52 15.69 -1.15
CA PRO A 47 -6.44 16.98 -0.46
C PRO A 47 -5.08 17.65 -0.51
N GLY A 48 -4.00 16.88 -0.77
CA GLY A 48 -2.65 17.41 -0.83
C GLY A 48 -1.60 16.46 -0.27
N PRO A 49 -0.34 16.88 -0.27
CA PRO A 49 0.75 16.03 0.20
C PRO A 49 0.73 15.89 1.72
N MET A 50 1.10 14.70 2.19
CA MET A 50 1.22 14.36 3.61
C MET A 50 2.52 13.61 3.85
N ASP A 51 3.06 13.74 5.04
CA ASP A 51 4.28 13.05 5.48
C ASP A 51 4.05 12.40 6.84
N TRP A 52 4.56 11.19 6.99
CA TRP A 52 4.56 10.48 8.27
C TRP A 52 5.89 9.77 8.45
N GLU A 53 6.22 9.45 9.69
CA GLU A 53 7.45 8.74 10.02
C GLU A 53 7.17 7.68 11.08
N GLY A 54 7.81 6.52 10.93
CA GLY A 54 7.70 5.41 11.88
C GLY A 54 6.75 4.33 11.42
N ALA A 55 7.15 3.08 11.65
CA ALA A 55 6.39 1.90 11.18
C ALA A 55 4.97 1.86 11.75
N ASP A 56 4.83 2.12 13.05
CA ASP A 56 3.51 2.09 13.70
C ASP A 56 2.61 3.21 13.19
N THR A 57 3.18 4.40 13.01
CA THR A 57 2.42 5.55 12.48
C THR A 57 1.93 5.25 11.07
N VAL A 58 2.79 4.71 10.21
CA VAL A 58 2.41 4.37 8.83
C VAL A 58 1.34 3.29 8.81
N SER A 59 1.51 2.26 9.64
CA SER A 59 0.51 1.20 9.76
C SER A 59 -0.84 1.75 10.21
N ASP A 60 -0.85 2.69 11.15
CA ASP A 60 -2.08 3.34 11.62
C ASP A 60 -2.76 4.13 10.51
N VAL A 61 -1.98 4.76 9.62
CA VAL A 61 -2.54 5.47 8.46
C VAL A 61 -3.28 4.50 7.55
N PHE A 62 -2.65 3.37 7.21
CA PHE A 62 -3.32 2.34 6.39
C PHE A 62 -4.55 1.76 7.11
N GLY A 63 -4.44 1.57 8.42
CA GLY A 63 -5.58 1.14 9.25
C GLY A 63 -6.74 2.11 9.21
N SER A 64 -6.45 3.43 9.21
CA SER A 64 -7.50 4.45 9.13
C SER A 64 -8.19 4.46 7.77
N TRP A 65 -7.47 4.09 6.71
CA TRP A 65 -8.07 4.03 5.37
C TRP A 65 -8.91 2.76 5.18
N PHE A 66 -8.46 1.62 5.67
CA PHE A 66 -9.03 0.33 5.28
C PHE A 66 -9.55 -0.52 6.44
N GLY A 67 -9.16 -0.20 7.66
CA GLY A 67 -9.44 -1.05 8.82
C GLY A 67 -10.89 -1.03 9.30
N GLN A 68 -11.63 0.03 8.99
CA GLN A 68 -13.00 0.20 9.48
C GLN A 68 -14.07 -0.31 8.52
N ALA A 69 -13.70 -0.66 7.30
CA ALA A 69 -14.66 -1.16 6.32
C ALA A 69 -15.19 -2.52 6.75
N ASP A 70 -16.49 -2.74 6.60
CA ASP A 70 -17.12 -4.04 6.83
C ASP A 70 -16.71 -5.02 5.74
N ASP A 71 -16.63 -4.53 4.50
CA ASP A 71 -16.24 -5.32 3.35
C ASP A 71 -15.00 -4.71 2.70
N PHE A 72 -14.04 -5.56 2.37
CA PHE A 72 -12.76 -5.16 1.79
C PHE A 72 -12.31 -6.22 0.80
N GLU A 73 -11.88 -5.79 -0.37
CA GLU A 73 -11.39 -6.70 -1.39
C GLU A 73 -10.20 -6.08 -2.12
N LEU A 74 -9.08 -6.80 -2.14
CA LEU A 74 -7.95 -6.44 -2.99
C LEU A 74 -8.22 -7.03 -4.37
N ILE A 75 -8.47 -6.16 -5.35
CA ILE A 75 -8.83 -6.58 -6.71
C ILE A 75 -7.61 -7.02 -7.47
N ASP A 76 -6.50 -6.29 -7.31
CA ASP A 76 -5.34 -6.41 -8.17
C ASP A 76 -4.14 -5.78 -7.48
N ALA A 77 -2.99 -6.39 -7.61
CA ALA A 77 -1.75 -5.88 -7.03
C ALA A 77 -0.54 -6.32 -7.86
N THR A 78 0.46 -5.46 -7.96
CA THR A 78 1.68 -5.78 -8.68
C THR A 78 2.91 -5.36 -7.90
N VAL A 79 3.98 -6.11 -8.06
CA VAL A 79 5.32 -5.80 -7.56
C VAL A 79 6.24 -5.69 -8.75
N GLY A 80 7.01 -4.63 -8.80
CA GLY A 80 8.01 -4.43 -9.85
C GLY A 80 9.16 -3.60 -9.34
N GLU A 81 10.01 -3.17 -10.24
CA GLU A 81 11.18 -2.39 -9.92
C GLU A 81 11.40 -1.33 -10.98
N VAL A 82 11.69 -0.11 -10.56
CA VAL A 82 11.96 1.01 -11.44
C VAL A 82 13.19 1.74 -10.90
N GLY A 83 14.28 1.74 -11.66
CA GLY A 83 15.49 2.45 -11.29
C GLY A 83 16.07 2.03 -9.94
N GLY A 84 16.01 0.76 -9.60
CA GLY A 84 16.51 0.24 -8.33
C GLY A 84 15.57 0.46 -7.15
N ARG A 85 14.41 1.07 -7.39
CA ARG A 85 13.36 1.23 -6.38
C ARG A 85 12.28 0.20 -6.61
N LEU A 86 11.72 -0.29 -5.51
CA LEU A 86 10.56 -1.17 -5.55
C LEU A 86 9.35 -0.36 -6.01
N HIS A 87 8.56 -0.90 -6.90
CA HIS A 87 7.30 -0.30 -7.33
C HIS A 87 6.16 -1.24 -6.98
N LEU A 88 5.24 -0.76 -6.17
CA LEU A 88 4.05 -1.49 -5.74
C LEU A 88 2.83 -0.77 -6.26
N SER A 89 1.87 -1.50 -6.77
CA SER A 89 0.58 -0.89 -7.12
C SER A 89 -0.54 -1.83 -6.71
N TRP A 90 -1.67 -1.25 -6.36
CA TRP A 90 -2.84 -2.03 -5.98
C TRP A 90 -4.11 -1.25 -6.26
N ARG A 91 -5.16 -2.02 -6.51
CA ARG A 91 -6.53 -1.53 -6.61
C ARG A 91 -7.35 -2.33 -5.64
N LEU A 92 -8.15 -1.66 -4.84
CA LEU A 92 -9.03 -2.33 -3.90
C LEU A 92 -10.38 -1.63 -3.83
N ARG A 93 -11.33 -2.31 -3.23
CA ARG A 93 -12.67 -1.78 -3.01
C ARG A 93 -13.06 -2.01 -1.56
N VAL A 94 -13.81 -1.08 -1.01
CA VAL A 94 -14.26 -1.11 0.39
C VAL A 94 -15.71 -0.69 0.50
N ARG A 95 -16.36 -1.13 1.56
CA ARG A 95 -17.73 -0.75 1.89
C ARG A 95 -17.95 -0.80 3.40
N PRO A 96 -18.34 0.28 4.09
CA PRO A 96 -18.36 1.64 3.55
C PRO A 96 -16.93 2.20 3.42
N ALA A 97 -16.79 3.25 2.63
CA ALA A 97 -15.54 3.99 2.56
C ALA A 97 -15.36 4.84 3.82
N PRO A 98 -14.11 5.16 4.19
CA PRO A 98 -13.88 6.05 5.33
C PRO A 98 -14.33 7.48 5.02
N PHE A 99 -14.36 8.33 6.06
CA PHE A 99 -14.61 9.77 5.93
C PHE A 99 -16.04 10.15 5.55
N ASP A 100 -17.00 9.27 5.76
CA ASP A 100 -18.44 9.53 5.51
C ASP A 100 -18.73 10.03 4.10
N ILE A 101 -18.06 9.49 3.11
CA ILE A 101 -18.23 9.92 1.72
C ILE A 101 -19.33 9.16 0.98
N GLY A 102 -20.05 8.30 1.67
CA GLY A 102 -21.19 7.57 1.11
C GLY A 102 -21.17 6.10 1.46
N ASP A 103 -22.34 5.48 1.33
CA ASP A 103 -22.53 4.05 1.50
C ASP A 103 -22.18 3.34 0.17
N GLY A 104 -22.16 2.05 0.18
CA GLY A 104 -21.87 1.28 -1.01
C GLY A 104 -20.39 1.12 -1.25
N TRP A 105 -20.06 0.48 -2.36
CA TRP A 105 -18.69 0.17 -2.71
C TRP A 105 -17.94 1.39 -3.26
N HIS A 106 -16.72 1.56 -2.80
CA HIS A 106 -15.81 2.58 -3.32
C HIS A 106 -14.50 1.91 -3.74
N VAL A 107 -13.95 2.36 -4.84
CA VAL A 107 -12.69 1.86 -5.40
C VAL A 107 -11.60 2.88 -5.13
N ILE A 108 -10.42 2.38 -4.80
CA ILE A 108 -9.22 3.22 -4.65
C ILE A 108 -8.07 2.54 -5.37
N GLU A 109 -7.25 3.33 -6.04
CA GLU A 109 -6.01 2.89 -6.66
C GLU A 109 -4.85 3.64 -6.02
N GLN A 110 -3.81 2.90 -5.65
CA GLN A 110 -2.62 3.48 -5.09
C GLN A 110 -1.39 2.84 -5.74
N GLN A 111 -0.34 3.61 -5.85
CA GLN A 111 0.95 3.07 -6.24
C GLN A 111 2.03 3.72 -5.39
N ALA A 112 3.07 2.97 -5.09
CA ALA A 112 4.13 3.41 -4.23
C ALA A 112 5.49 3.05 -4.81
N TYR A 113 6.42 3.98 -4.68
CA TYR A 113 7.84 3.72 -4.93
C TYR A 113 8.52 3.62 -3.58
N ALA A 114 9.29 2.57 -3.38
CA ALA A 114 9.90 2.29 -2.08
C ALA A 114 11.39 2.03 -2.20
N ASN A 115 12.13 2.58 -1.25
CA ASN A 115 13.50 2.14 -1.03
C ASN A 115 13.43 1.03 0.01
N ALA A 116 13.94 -0.14 -0.35
CA ALA A 116 13.84 -1.31 0.50
C ALA A 116 15.06 -2.20 0.40
N GLY A 117 15.44 -2.77 1.52
CA GLY A 117 16.34 -3.90 1.61
C GLY A 117 15.55 -5.03 2.25
N ASP A 118 15.89 -5.42 3.46
CA ASP A 118 15.13 -6.39 4.23
C ASP A 118 13.81 -5.81 4.72
N THR A 119 13.76 -4.49 4.86
CA THR A 119 12.55 -3.76 5.23
C THR A 119 12.41 -2.54 4.32
N ILE A 120 11.20 -1.99 4.27
CA ILE A 120 10.91 -0.77 3.52
C ILE A 120 11.39 0.43 4.33
N GLU A 121 12.32 1.19 3.79
CA GLU A 121 12.91 2.35 4.47
C GLU A 121 12.20 3.65 4.12
N SER A 122 11.61 3.72 2.94
CA SER A 122 10.83 4.87 2.52
C SER A 122 9.74 4.44 1.54
N LEU A 123 8.62 5.15 1.59
CA LEU A 123 7.47 4.95 0.71
C LEU A 123 7.02 6.29 0.17
N ASP A 124 6.98 6.40 -1.15
CA ASP A 124 6.40 7.55 -1.84
C ASP A 124 5.15 7.05 -2.58
N LEU A 125 3.99 7.50 -2.15
CA LEU A 125 2.71 6.97 -2.58
C LEU A 125 1.89 7.99 -3.34
N LEU A 126 1.25 7.53 -4.40
CA LEU A 126 0.24 8.28 -5.14
C LEU A 126 -1.11 7.60 -4.91
N CYS A 127 -2.12 8.38 -4.61
CA CYS A 127 -3.44 7.87 -4.25
C CYS A 127 -4.52 8.56 -5.07
N SER A 128 -5.39 7.76 -5.68
CA SER A 128 -6.52 8.28 -6.45
C SER A 128 -7.61 8.90 -5.58
N GLY A 129 -7.66 8.53 -4.30
CA GLY A 129 -8.81 8.78 -3.46
C GLY A 129 -9.88 7.70 -3.66
N PHE A 130 -10.90 7.74 -2.83
CA PHE A 130 -12.01 6.79 -2.89
C PHE A 130 -13.06 7.31 -3.87
N HIS A 131 -13.45 6.48 -4.82
CA HIS A 131 -14.44 6.81 -5.84
C HIS A 131 -15.57 5.79 -5.79
N ALA A 132 -16.82 6.28 -5.80
CA ALA A 132 -17.98 5.41 -5.83
C ALA A 132 -17.90 4.47 -7.03
N GLU A 133 -18.12 3.19 -6.80
CA GLU A 133 -18.11 2.18 -7.87
C GLU A 133 -19.32 2.42 -8.77
N GLN A 134 -19.04 2.62 -10.06
CA GLN A 134 -20.11 2.83 -11.01
C GLN A 134 -20.70 1.51 -11.44
N ARG A 135 -22.02 1.45 -11.44
CA ARG A 135 -22.71 0.28 -11.97
C ARG A 135 -22.74 0.37 -13.48
N SER A 136 -22.44 -0.74 -14.12
CA SER A 136 -22.69 -0.87 -15.54
C SER A 136 -24.20 -0.81 -15.78
N ALA A 137 -24.61 0.04 -16.68
CA ALA A 137 -26.00 0.13 -17.04
C ALA A 137 -26.44 -1.14 -17.79
#